data_ddc2228056ae527cf9e116090cf47118
#
_entry.id   ddc2228056ae527cf9e116090cf47118
#
_cell.length_a   1.000
_cell.length_b   1.000
_cell.length_c   1.000
_cell.angle_alpha   90.00
_cell.angle_beta   90.00
_cell.angle_gamma   90.00
#
_symmetry.space_group_name_H-M   'P 1'
#
loop_
_entity.id
_entity.type
_entity.pdbx_description
1 polymer ?
#
loop_
_entity_poly.entity_id
_entity_poly.type
_entity_poly.pdbx_seq_one_letter_code
_entity_poly.pdbx_strand_id
1 'polypeptide(L)'
;MIIKKPLLLFVFLVISCGGGGNSEQSTVSPPTPSTTPTHPIIWDIATPESVGMSKAILDEAFRYAMEDGSYTQAAVVIKDGKLVYERYRGITRSEASILNESISIDFVTLSNLYSERDVRSYVSSWSTAKSFTSIVLALAVEEGFINSINDSAASYITEWSTDERSTISIKNLLDMQSGLVPMCFIASINDIGECQTASGASSGGNIVYANDQMAKCISRNLADEGVTHPWYANGSVPFTRGNFLYSNCDTMVLGEIIFRATGQDLQTFAEYNLFSKIGIEASWWRDFSSNGQSNGNYLAYCCLDMTARDFAKFGHMLLLGGVWENGSLKLGPYVDAIKNLQSYGLQFWTLCSNPASSPCDQYVISTIGFDGQYIMIDFERNLVVVRASLYEPVQNISSDRKMKLFPDDLSSSNWVATVPSGLGAAPNSTFSASEFVKKVIDSVN
;
A
#
# COMPACT_ATOMS: atom_id res chain seq x y z
N MET A 1 33.81 -16.32 -59.88
CA MET A 1 35.16 -15.84 -59.51
C MET A 1 35.06 -15.45 -58.04
N ILE A 2 35.52 -16.36 -57.16
CA ILE A 2 35.34 -16.30 -55.73
C ILE A 2 36.64 -15.74 -55.14
N ILE A 3 36.57 -14.64 -54.45
CA ILE A 3 37.72 -14.08 -53.70
C ILE A 3 37.45 -14.25 -52.23
N LYS A 4 38.23 -15.17 -51.60
CA LYS A 4 38.32 -15.33 -50.14
C LYS A 4 39.23 -14.26 -49.56
N LYS A 5 38.82 -13.60 -48.49
CA LYS A 5 39.68 -12.78 -47.63
C LYS A 5 40.10 -13.55 -46.37
N PRO A 6 41.33 -13.41 -45.91
CA PRO A 6 41.86 -14.14 -44.76
C PRO A 6 41.51 -13.41 -43.43
N LEU A 7 41.33 -14.24 -42.42
CA LEU A 7 41.15 -13.88 -41.03
C LEU A 7 42.51 -13.54 -40.40
N LEU A 8 42.67 -12.31 -39.92
CA LEU A 8 43.86 -11.92 -39.16
C LEU A 8 43.55 -12.04 -37.66
N LEU A 9 44.29 -12.95 -37.03
CA LEU A 9 44.29 -13.20 -35.59
C LEU A 9 45.30 -12.23 -34.95
N PHE A 10 44.83 -11.29 -34.11
CA PHE A 10 45.74 -10.49 -33.28
C PHE A 10 45.78 -11.08 -31.87
N VAL A 11 46.97 -11.61 -31.54
CA VAL A 11 47.33 -11.98 -30.18
C VAL A 11 47.93 -10.76 -29.49
N PHE A 12 47.29 -10.27 -28.43
CA PHE A 12 47.92 -9.31 -27.53
C PHE A 12 48.52 -10.00 -26.32
N LEU A 13 49.84 -9.98 -26.25
CA LEU A 13 50.59 -10.27 -25.04
C LEU A 13 50.41 -9.12 -24.06
N VAL A 14 49.94 -9.37 -22.85
CA VAL A 14 49.95 -8.42 -21.75
C VAL A 14 51.12 -8.77 -20.83
N ILE A 15 52.10 -7.87 -20.77
CA ILE A 15 53.21 -7.92 -19.81
C ILE A 15 52.69 -7.35 -18.49
N SER A 16 52.85 -8.14 -17.44
CA SER A 16 52.59 -7.77 -16.04
C SER A 16 53.72 -6.89 -15.50
N CYS A 17 53.37 -5.79 -14.84
CA CYS A 17 54.20 -5.19 -13.81
C CYS A 17 53.32 -4.84 -12.60
N GLY A 18 53.71 -5.37 -11.45
CA GLY A 18 52.98 -5.34 -10.21
C GLY A 18 53.12 -4.00 -9.45
N GLY A 19 52.22 -3.81 -8.53
CA GLY A 19 52.21 -2.72 -7.53
C GLY A 19 50.96 -2.86 -6.67
N GLY A 20 51.15 -3.34 -5.43
CA GLY A 20 50.10 -3.76 -4.54
C GLY A 20 49.27 -2.62 -3.97
N GLY A 21 48.05 -2.98 -3.64
CA GLY A 21 47.11 -2.19 -2.91
C GLY A 21 45.82 -3.00 -2.76
N ASN A 22 45.75 -3.86 -1.73
CA ASN A 22 44.57 -4.60 -1.38
C ASN A 22 43.50 -3.63 -0.86
N SER A 23 42.46 -3.40 -1.63
CA SER A 23 41.14 -3.07 -1.10
C SER A 23 40.22 -4.25 -1.40
N GLU A 24 40.00 -5.09 -0.41
CA GLU A 24 39.00 -6.14 -0.45
C GLU A 24 37.62 -5.51 -0.60
N GLN A 25 37.14 -5.50 -1.82
CA GLN A 25 35.74 -5.26 -2.09
C GLN A 25 34.99 -6.54 -1.74
N SER A 26 34.42 -6.58 -0.52
CA SER A 26 33.59 -7.67 -0.06
C SER A 26 32.36 -7.75 -0.99
N THR A 27 32.40 -8.65 -1.93
CA THR A 27 31.21 -9.06 -2.68
C THR A 27 30.37 -9.92 -1.75
N VAL A 28 29.42 -9.30 -1.07
CA VAL A 28 28.36 -10.02 -0.37
C VAL A 28 27.52 -10.70 -1.44
N SER A 29 27.70 -12.02 -1.60
CA SER A 29 26.82 -12.84 -2.42
C SER A 29 25.41 -12.76 -1.85
N PRO A 30 24.35 -12.60 -2.66
CA PRO A 30 22.98 -12.63 -2.15
C PRO A 30 22.74 -13.96 -1.43
N PRO A 31 22.08 -13.95 -0.27
CA PRO A 31 21.78 -15.16 0.47
C PRO A 31 20.94 -16.08 -0.41
N THR A 32 21.33 -17.33 -0.47
CA THR A 32 20.58 -18.40 -1.14
C THR A 32 19.19 -18.48 -0.52
N PRO A 33 18.11 -18.54 -1.29
CA PRO A 33 16.76 -18.65 -0.74
C PRO A 33 16.68 -19.89 0.16
N SER A 34 16.44 -19.66 1.43
CA SER A 34 16.15 -20.74 2.37
C SER A 34 14.76 -21.28 2.07
N THR A 35 14.69 -22.56 1.93
CA THR A 35 13.57 -23.47 1.84
C THR A 35 12.22 -22.96 2.34
N THR A 36 11.21 -23.18 1.50
CA THR A 36 9.75 -23.33 1.72
C THR A 36 9.17 -22.61 2.95
N PRO A 37 8.18 -21.72 2.76
CA PRO A 37 7.49 -21.08 3.87
C PRO A 37 6.94 -22.14 4.80
N THR A 38 7.37 -22.12 6.03
CA THR A 38 6.71 -22.83 7.09
C THR A 38 5.28 -22.31 7.18
N HIS A 39 4.35 -23.21 7.07
CA HIS A 39 2.90 -23.07 7.09
C HIS A 39 2.33 -21.72 7.59
N PRO A 40 1.23 -21.24 6.99
CA PRO A 40 0.57 -20.02 7.45
C PRO A 40 0.33 -20.11 8.95
N ILE A 41 0.67 -19.04 9.69
CA ILE A 41 0.36 -18.95 11.11
C ILE A 41 -1.14 -19.15 11.27
N ILE A 42 -1.54 -20.25 11.88
CA ILE A 42 -2.94 -20.52 12.20
C ILE A 42 -3.24 -19.65 13.40
N TRP A 43 -4.25 -18.77 13.29
CA TRP A 43 -4.71 -17.99 14.41
C TRP A 43 -5.18 -18.89 15.55
N ASP A 44 -4.73 -18.64 16.76
CA ASP A 44 -5.39 -19.11 17.96
C ASP A 44 -6.78 -18.47 18.01
N ILE A 45 -7.81 -19.30 18.12
CA ILE A 45 -9.20 -18.85 18.19
C ILE A 45 -9.61 -18.77 19.66
N ALA A 46 -10.26 -17.67 20.04
CA ALA A 46 -10.81 -17.48 21.36
C ALA A 46 -12.29 -17.05 21.30
N THR A 47 -13.05 -17.41 22.33
CA THR A 47 -14.37 -16.79 22.48
C THR A 47 -14.23 -15.36 23.01
N PRO A 48 -15.12 -14.42 22.64
CA PRO A 48 -15.06 -13.06 23.15
C PRO A 48 -14.90 -12.96 24.66
N GLU A 49 -15.69 -13.72 25.39
CA GLU A 49 -15.69 -13.71 26.86
C GLU A 49 -14.34 -14.14 27.46
N SER A 50 -13.64 -15.07 26.80
CA SER A 50 -12.34 -15.56 27.28
C SER A 50 -11.22 -14.53 27.21
N VAL A 51 -11.44 -13.44 26.48
CA VAL A 51 -10.49 -12.31 26.32
C VAL A 51 -11.10 -11.00 26.80
N GLY A 52 -12.12 -11.05 27.65
CA GLY A 52 -12.72 -9.86 28.27
C GLY A 52 -13.56 -9.03 27.30
N MET A 53 -14.19 -9.65 26.33
CA MET A 53 -15.10 -8.96 25.40
C MET A 53 -16.54 -9.49 25.51
N SER A 54 -17.52 -8.62 25.28
CA SER A 54 -18.93 -9.00 25.23
C SER A 54 -19.31 -9.47 23.82
N LYS A 55 -19.66 -10.75 23.68
CA LYS A 55 -20.16 -11.30 22.42
C LYS A 55 -21.41 -10.55 21.92
N ALA A 56 -22.32 -10.20 22.84
CA ALA A 56 -23.56 -9.51 22.47
C ALA A 56 -23.28 -8.15 21.82
N ILE A 57 -22.33 -7.38 22.35
CA ILE A 57 -21.94 -6.09 21.77
C ILE A 57 -21.19 -6.30 20.46
N LEU A 58 -20.31 -7.32 20.36
CA LEU A 58 -19.67 -7.68 19.10
C LEU A 58 -20.68 -8.09 18.02
N ASP A 59 -21.71 -8.87 18.40
CA ASP A 59 -22.78 -9.22 17.45
C ASP A 59 -23.48 -7.97 16.89
N GLU A 60 -23.66 -6.93 17.71
CA GLU A 60 -24.21 -5.64 17.26
C GLU A 60 -23.24 -4.85 16.38
N ALA A 61 -21.95 -4.82 16.74
CA ALA A 61 -20.94 -4.20 15.93
C ALA A 61 -20.85 -4.83 14.53
N PHE A 62 -20.90 -6.15 14.47
CA PHE A 62 -20.87 -6.87 13.20
C PHE A 62 -22.18 -6.83 12.44
N ARG A 63 -23.32 -6.73 13.10
CA ARG A 63 -24.60 -6.43 12.44
C ARG A 63 -24.53 -5.08 11.72
N TYR A 64 -24.01 -4.04 12.39
CA TYR A 64 -23.77 -2.73 11.79
C TYR A 64 -22.82 -2.80 10.61
N ALA A 65 -21.64 -3.47 10.78
CA ALA A 65 -20.65 -3.55 9.71
C ALA A 65 -21.15 -4.31 8.48
N MET A 66 -22.04 -5.30 8.66
CA MET A 66 -22.54 -6.18 7.60
C MET A 66 -23.97 -5.83 7.15
N GLU A 67 -24.52 -4.70 7.59
CA GLU A 67 -25.86 -4.29 7.15
C GLU A 67 -25.88 -3.99 5.65
N ASP A 68 -27.07 -4.05 5.07
CA ASP A 68 -27.30 -3.69 3.68
C ASP A 68 -26.95 -2.22 3.43
N GLY A 69 -26.22 -1.94 2.37
CA GLY A 69 -25.69 -0.60 2.07
C GLY A 69 -24.33 -0.30 2.70
N SER A 70 -23.79 -1.19 3.55
CA SER A 70 -22.43 -1.02 4.07
C SER A 70 -21.34 -1.43 3.08
N TYR A 71 -21.66 -2.27 2.12
CA TYR A 71 -20.75 -2.90 1.16
C TYR A 71 -19.56 -3.66 1.79
N THR A 72 -19.65 -3.99 3.06
CA THR A 72 -18.62 -4.79 3.74
C THR A 72 -18.65 -6.23 3.28
N GLN A 73 -17.51 -6.76 2.87
CA GLN A 73 -17.35 -8.16 2.44
C GLN A 73 -16.61 -9.03 3.46
N ALA A 74 -15.77 -8.43 4.29
CA ALA A 74 -15.10 -9.11 5.38
C ALA A 74 -14.88 -8.17 6.56
N ALA A 75 -15.02 -8.69 7.77
CA ALA A 75 -14.59 -8.01 8.99
C ALA A 75 -14.00 -9.03 9.96
N VAL A 76 -12.89 -8.65 10.63
CA VAL A 76 -12.13 -9.52 11.52
C VAL A 76 -11.72 -8.75 12.76
N VAL A 77 -11.78 -9.38 13.93
CA VAL A 77 -11.32 -8.81 15.20
C VAL A 77 -10.29 -9.74 15.84
N ILE A 78 -9.13 -9.16 16.16
CA ILE A 78 -8.09 -9.80 16.95
C ILE A 78 -8.03 -9.09 18.30
N LYS A 79 -8.02 -9.85 19.39
CA LYS A 79 -7.87 -9.36 20.76
C LYS A 79 -6.81 -10.20 21.48
N ASP A 80 -5.82 -9.50 22.06
CA ASP A 80 -4.71 -10.16 22.77
C ASP A 80 -4.03 -11.28 21.94
N GLY A 81 -3.83 -11.00 20.64
CA GLY A 81 -3.20 -11.93 19.70
C GLY A 81 -4.07 -13.10 19.24
N LYS A 82 -5.35 -13.14 19.58
CA LYS A 82 -6.27 -14.22 19.22
C LYS A 82 -7.36 -13.73 18.29
N LEU A 83 -7.74 -14.59 17.34
CA LEU A 83 -8.90 -14.35 16.48
C LEU A 83 -10.18 -14.57 17.31
N VAL A 84 -10.93 -13.50 17.50
CA VAL A 84 -12.10 -13.50 18.39
C VAL A 84 -13.41 -13.51 17.63
N TYR A 85 -13.45 -12.77 16.52
CA TYR A 85 -14.67 -12.62 15.75
C TYR A 85 -14.36 -12.34 14.28
N GLU A 86 -15.13 -12.95 13.39
CA GLU A 86 -15.03 -12.68 11.95
C GLU A 86 -16.35 -12.98 11.24
N ARG A 87 -16.64 -12.22 10.19
CA ARG A 87 -17.74 -12.47 9.26
C ARG A 87 -17.36 -12.12 7.85
N TYR A 88 -17.99 -12.79 6.91
CA TYR A 88 -17.78 -12.67 5.47
C TYR A 88 -19.14 -12.68 4.76
N ARG A 89 -19.26 -11.93 3.68
CA ARG A 89 -20.42 -11.98 2.79
C ARG A 89 -20.09 -11.49 1.39
N GLY A 90 -20.87 -11.85 0.40
CA GLY A 90 -20.92 -11.21 -0.90
C GLY A 90 -21.72 -9.91 -0.88
N ILE A 91 -21.89 -9.32 -2.06
CA ILE A 91 -22.75 -8.16 -2.25
C ILE A 91 -24.22 -8.51 -2.01
N THR A 92 -24.97 -7.62 -1.39
CA THR A 92 -26.42 -7.82 -1.27
C THR A 92 -27.14 -7.46 -2.58
N ARG A 93 -28.38 -7.89 -2.70
CA ARG A 93 -29.20 -7.57 -3.88
C ARG A 93 -29.46 -6.06 -4.00
N SER A 94 -29.67 -5.39 -2.88
CA SER A 94 -29.90 -3.94 -2.85
C SER A 94 -28.64 -3.18 -3.26
N GLU A 95 -27.48 -3.54 -2.69
CA GLU A 95 -26.18 -2.97 -3.06
C GLU A 95 -25.88 -3.14 -4.55
N ALA A 96 -26.12 -4.34 -5.10
CA ALA A 96 -25.93 -4.61 -6.52
C ALA A 96 -26.88 -3.79 -7.41
N SER A 97 -28.12 -3.55 -6.97
CA SER A 97 -29.07 -2.71 -7.71
C SER A 97 -28.60 -1.24 -7.74
N ILE A 98 -28.13 -0.71 -6.61
CA ILE A 98 -27.59 0.65 -6.52
C ILE A 98 -26.36 0.81 -7.42
N LEU A 99 -25.45 -0.17 -7.41
CA LEU A 99 -24.29 -0.15 -8.29
C LEU A 99 -24.68 -0.23 -9.77
N ASN A 100 -25.63 -1.09 -10.13
CA ASN A 100 -26.15 -1.19 -11.50
C ASN A 100 -26.63 0.16 -12.03
N GLU A 101 -27.40 0.90 -11.20
CA GLU A 101 -27.87 2.24 -11.57
C GLU A 101 -26.74 3.25 -11.72
N SER A 102 -25.72 3.13 -10.87
CA SER A 102 -24.61 4.11 -10.79
C SER A 102 -23.55 3.92 -11.86
N ILE A 103 -23.28 2.68 -12.29
CA ILE A 103 -22.12 2.33 -13.13
C ILE A 103 -22.48 1.58 -14.39
N SER A 104 -23.75 1.35 -14.63
CA SER A 104 -24.24 0.67 -15.85
C SER A 104 -23.67 -0.75 -16.08
N ILE A 105 -23.35 -1.45 -14.99
CA ILE A 105 -23.00 -2.88 -15.03
C ILE A 105 -24.22 -3.68 -14.57
N ASP A 106 -24.58 -4.71 -15.33
CA ASP A 106 -25.77 -5.48 -15.01
C ASP A 106 -25.66 -6.24 -13.70
N PHE A 107 -26.82 -6.51 -13.09
CA PHE A 107 -26.94 -7.15 -11.79
C PHE A 107 -26.27 -8.52 -11.72
N VAL A 108 -26.32 -9.32 -12.79
CA VAL A 108 -25.74 -10.66 -12.80
C VAL A 108 -24.22 -10.58 -12.76
N THR A 109 -23.65 -9.67 -13.55
CA THR A 109 -22.21 -9.39 -13.56
C THR A 109 -21.75 -8.90 -12.18
N LEU A 110 -22.45 -7.95 -11.56
CA LEU A 110 -22.12 -7.46 -10.22
C LEU A 110 -22.19 -8.56 -9.16
N SER A 111 -23.25 -9.40 -9.20
CA SER A 111 -23.40 -10.51 -8.28
C SER A 111 -22.30 -11.56 -8.40
N ASN A 112 -21.79 -11.78 -9.61
CA ASN A 112 -20.66 -12.66 -9.85
C ASN A 112 -19.32 -12.05 -9.41
N LEU A 113 -19.09 -10.77 -9.72
CA LEU A 113 -17.88 -10.04 -9.34
C LEU A 113 -17.71 -9.94 -7.83
N TYR A 114 -18.82 -9.79 -7.10
CA TYR A 114 -18.82 -9.62 -5.64
C TYR A 114 -19.53 -10.78 -4.93
N SER A 115 -19.34 -11.99 -5.46
CA SER A 115 -19.93 -13.20 -4.90
C SER A 115 -19.54 -13.43 -3.44
N GLU A 116 -20.12 -14.48 -2.82
CA GLU A 116 -19.84 -14.87 -1.45
C GLU A 116 -18.34 -14.95 -1.13
N ARG A 117 -18.01 -14.51 0.05
CA ARG A 117 -16.65 -14.46 0.59
C ARG A 117 -16.47 -15.45 1.72
N ASP A 118 -15.27 -15.92 1.88
CA ASP A 118 -14.82 -16.73 2.97
C ASP A 118 -13.43 -16.30 3.48
N VAL A 119 -12.87 -17.05 4.40
CA VAL A 119 -11.55 -16.80 5.01
C VAL A 119 -10.39 -16.86 4.01
N ARG A 120 -10.60 -17.45 2.84
CA ARG A 120 -9.58 -17.60 1.78
C ARG A 120 -9.71 -16.55 0.68
N SER A 121 -10.77 -15.76 0.72
CA SER A 121 -11.00 -14.74 -0.30
C SER A 121 -9.97 -13.63 -0.19
N TYR A 122 -9.22 -13.43 -1.25
CA TYR A 122 -8.29 -12.31 -1.37
C TYR A 122 -9.05 -11.03 -1.70
N VAL A 123 -8.57 -9.94 -1.13
CA VAL A 123 -9.05 -8.59 -1.40
C VAL A 123 -7.86 -7.68 -1.69
N SER A 124 -8.04 -6.67 -2.51
CA SER A 124 -6.99 -5.67 -2.71
C SER A 124 -7.00 -4.65 -1.58
N SER A 125 -5.81 -4.34 -1.14
CA SER A 125 -5.58 -3.36 -0.08
C SER A 125 -5.88 -1.93 -0.47
N TRP A 126 -5.87 -1.59 -1.77
CA TRP A 126 -5.78 -0.21 -2.22
C TRP A 126 -4.66 0.53 -1.46
N SER A 127 -4.91 1.77 -1.04
CA SER A 127 -3.92 2.61 -0.36
C SER A 127 -3.44 2.07 1.00
N THR A 128 -4.08 1.05 1.57
CA THR A 128 -3.55 0.32 2.73
C THR A 128 -2.16 -0.25 2.45
N ALA A 129 -1.84 -0.58 1.18
CA ALA A 129 -0.51 -1.00 0.75
C ALA A 129 0.61 -0.01 1.12
N LYS A 130 0.30 1.29 1.21
CA LYS A 130 1.28 2.32 1.59
C LYS A 130 1.91 2.04 2.96
N SER A 131 1.10 1.58 3.90
CA SER A 131 1.58 1.22 5.23
C SER A 131 2.47 -0.02 5.20
N PHE A 132 2.19 -0.98 4.33
CA PHE A 132 3.08 -2.13 4.11
C PHE A 132 4.41 -1.68 3.50
N THR A 133 4.39 -0.82 2.49
CA THR A 133 5.61 -0.25 1.89
C THR A 133 6.44 0.50 2.91
N SER A 134 5.80 1.23 3.82
CA SER A 134 6.47 1.93 4.95
C SER A 134 7.21 0.94 5.86
N ILE A 135 6.58 -0.16 6.24
CA ILE A 135 7.20 -1.20 7.07
C ILE A 135 8.34 -1.90 6.32
N VAL A 136 8.16 -2.19 5.04
CA VAL A 136 9.23 -2.79 4.20
C VAL A 136 10.42 -1.86 4.08
N LEU A 137 10.21 -0.54 3.95
CA LEU A 137 11.28 0.44 3.96
C LEU A 137 11.99 0.51 5.33
N ALA A 138 11.23 0.45 6.43
CA ALA A 138 11.80 0.40 7.77
C ALA A 138 12.68 -0.85 7.97
N LEU A 139 12.31 -1.99 7.38
CA LEU A 139 13.15 -3.19 7.37
C LEU A 139 14.43 -2.99 6.56
N ALA A 140 14.37 -2.26 5.44
CA ALA A 140 15.59 -1.92 4.69
C ALA A 140 16.53 -1.01 5.48
N VAL A 141 15.99 -0.17 6.38
CA VAL A 141 16.80 0.61 7.33
C VAL A 141 17.40 -0.30 8.40
N GLU A 142 16.62 -1.17 9.00
CA GLU A 142 17.08 -2.07 10.07
C GLU A 142 18.16 -3.05 9.57
N GLU A 143 18.02 -3.54 8.34
CA GLU A 143 19.02 -4.41 7.70
C GLU A 143 20.24 -3.63 7.16
N GLY A 144 20.29 -2.30 7.32
CA GLY A 144 21.42 -1.45 6.96
C GLY A 144 21.57 -1.14 5.46
N PHE A 145 20.57 -1.44 4.63
CA PHE A 145 20.55 -1.03 3.22
C PHE A 145 20.28 0.47 3.05
N ILE A 146 19.57 1.06 3.98
CA ILE A 146 19.29 2.48 4.08
C ILE A 146 19.80 2.95 5.45
N ASN A 147 20.62 4.01 5.50
CA ASN A 147 21.19 4.45 6.78
C ASN A 147 20.13 5.09 7.70
N SER A 148 19.27 5.93 7.12
CA SER A 148 18.25 6.66 7.90
C SER A 148 17.10 7.11 7.01
N ILE A 149 15.89 7.14 7.55
CA ILE A 149 14.76 7.81 6.88
C ILE A 149 14.94 9.32 6.76
N ASN A 150 15.90 9.91 7.48
CA ASN A 150 16.23 11.34 7.37
C ASN A 150 17.23 11.63 6.23
N ASP A 151 17.78 10.60 5.59
CA ASP A 151 18.68 10.78 4.45
C ASP A 151 17.91 11.38 3.27
N SER A 152 18.64 12.12 2.43
CA SER A 152 18.07 12.60 1.17
C SER A 152 17.66 11.43 0.28
N ALA A 153 16.43 11.49 -0.24
CA ALA A 153 15.95 10.56 -1.24
C ALA A 153 16.82 10.55 -2.51
N ALA A 154 17.50 11.65 -2.80
CA ALA A 154 18.43 11.79 -3.94
C ALA A 154 19.67 10.89 -3.81
N SER A 155 19.97 10.34 -2.62
CA SER A 155 21.00 9.33 -2.46
C SER A 155 20.68 8.05 -3.24
N TYR A 156 19.41 7.81 -3.50
CA TYR A 156 18.87 6.65 -4.24
C TYR A 156 18.24 7.08 -5.57
N ILE A 157 17.47 8.17 -5.57
CA ILE A 157 16.85 8.75 -6.77
C ILE A 157 17.83 9.80 -7.35
N THR A 158 18.85 9.32 -8.02
CA THR A 158 19.96 10.15 -8.50
C THR A 158 19.50 11.23 -9.50
N GLU A 159 18.36 11.08 -10.14
CA GLU A 159 17.68 12.06 -10.98
C GLU A 159 17.34 13.36 -10.24
N TRP A 160 17.27 13.32 -8.91
CA TRP A 160 16.99 14.47 -8.05
C TRP A 160 18.24 15.15 -7.49
N SER A 161 19.44 14.61 -7.75
CA SER A 161 20.68 15.07 -7.11
C SER A 161 21.16 16.45 -7.57
N THR A 162 20.69 16.93 -8.71
CA THR A 162 21.19 18.16 -9.35
C THR A 162 20.25 19.37 -9.22
N ASP A 163 19.12 19.23 -8.55
CA ASP A 163 18.14 20.28 -8.34
C ASP A 163 17.60 20.34 -6.90
N GLU A 164 16.63 21.21 -6.63
CA GLU A 164 16.07 21.40 -5.28
C GLU A 164 15.43 20.15 -4.70
N ARG A 165 15.05 19.14 -5.51
CA ARG A 165 14.53 17.87 -5.02
C ARG A 165 15.53 17.08 -4.20
N SER A 166 16.82 17.42 -4.30
CA SER A 166 17.89 16.86 -3.45
C SER A 166 17.69 17.14 -1.96
N THR A 167 16.85 18.10 -1.61
CA THR A 167 16.50 18.42 -0.21
C THR A 167 15.38 17.53 0.35
N ILE A 168 14.71 16.76 -0.49
CA ILE A 168 13.63 15.86 -0.06
C ILE A 168 14.25 14.68 0.69
N SER A 169 13.89 14.49 1.96
CA SER A 169 14.27 13.31 2.72
C SER A 169 13.33 12.13 2.44
N ILE A 170 13.77 10.91 2.74
CA ILE A 170 12.90 9.72 2.72
C ILE A 170 11.71 9.94 3.67
N LYS A 171 11.95 10.58 4.83
CA LYS A 171 10.89 10.93 5.79
C LYS A 171 9.84 11.87 5.18
N ASN A 172 10.24 12.84 4.36
CA ASN A 172 9.26 13.69 3.67
C ASN A 172 8.32 12.89 2.75
N LEU A 173 8.83 11.86 2.07
CA LEU A 173 8.00 10.95 1.27
C LEU A 173 7.09 10.09 2.16
N LEU A 174 7.60 9.57 3.28
CA LEU A 174 6.82 8.79 4.25
C LEU A 174 5.68 9.62 4.87
N ASP A 175 5.92 10.89 5.13
CA ASP A 175 4.95 11.79 5.76
C ASP A 175 4.06 12.53 4.75
N MET A 176 4.19 12.25 3.44
CA MET A 176 3.49 12.98 2.38
C MET A 176 3.75 14.49 2.43
N GLN A 177 5.01 14.87 2.62
CA GLN A 177 5.49 16.24 2.76
C GLN A 177 6.60 16.56 1.76
N SER A 178 6.68 15.83 0.65
CA SER A 178 7.75 15.96 -0.35
C SER A 178 7.77 17.34 -1.05
N GLY A 179 6.65 18.00 -1.11
CA GLY A 179 6.51 19.25 -1.88
C GLY A 179 6.49 19.07 -3.40
N LEU A 180 6.48 17.81 -3.87
CA LEU A 180 6.36 17.51 -5.30
C LEU A 180 4.94 17.80 -5.78
N VAL A 181 4.83 18.20 -7.06
CA VAL A 181 3.52 18.42 -7.69
C VAL A 181 2.63 17.21 -7.44
N PRO A 182 1.45 17.41 -6.84
CA PRO A 182 0.54 16.31 -6.56
C PRO A 182 0.05 15.70 -7.85
N MET A 183 -0.20 14.41 -7.81
CA MET A 183 -0.87 13.74 -8.91
C MET A 183 -2.37 13.77 -8.68
N CYS A 184 -3.10 14.15 -9.71
CA CYS A 184 -4.55 14.05 -9.67
C CYS A 184 -4.98 12.59 -9.55
N PHE A 185 -5.99 12.35 -8.77
CA PHE A 185 -6.83 11.18 -8.91
C PHE A 185 -8.02 11.57 -9.80
N ILE A 186 -8.09 11.00 -10.98
CA ILE A 186 -9.17 11.29 -11.93
C ILE A 186 -10.22 10.20 -11.84
N ALA A 187 -11.46 10.60 -11.60
CA ALA A 187 -12.59 9.68 -11.60
C ALA A 187 -13.07 9.35 -13.02
N SER A 188 -12.71 10.15 -14.02
CA SER A 188 -13.19 10.02 -15.40
C SER A 188 -12.12 10.41 -16.40
N ILE A 189 -12.09 9.76 -17.55
CA ILE A 189 -11.20 10.14 -18.66
C ILE A 189 -11.44 11.57 -19.16
N ASN A 190 -12.64 12.09 -18.98
CA ASN A 190 -12.99 13.45 -19.38
C ASN A 190 -12.32 14.52 -18.50
N ASP A 191 -11.84 14.14 -17.31
CA ASP A 191 -11.25 15.03 -16.34
C ASP A 191 -9.71 15.16 -16.52
N ILE A 192 -9.11 14.49 -17.51
CA ILE A 192 -7.66 14.49 -17.76
C ILE A 192 -7.14 15.93 -17.93
N GLY A 193 -7.93 16.82 -18.55
CA GLY A 193 -7.57 18.23 -18.72
C GLY A 193 -7.57 19.05 -17.44
N GLU A 194 -8.33 18.63 -16.42
CA GLU A 194 -8.45 19.36 -15.14
C GLU A 194 -7.27 19.11 -14.20
N CYS A 195 -6.45 18.12 -14.50
CA CYS A 195 -5.22 17.82 -13.75
C CYS A 195 -4.05 18.76 -14.10
N GLN A 196 -4.33 19.92 -14.61
CA GLN A 196 -3.31 20.95 -14.83
C GLN A 196 -3.21 21.83 -13.58
N THR A 197 -1.97 22.21 -13.24
CA THR A 197 -1.74 23.22 -12.20
C THR A 197 -2.29 24.57 -12.66
N ALA A 198 -2.58 25.45 -11.72
CA ALA A 198 -3.01 26.82 -12.03
C ALA A 198 -2.01 27.60 -12.92
N SER A 199 -0.75 27.20 -12.95
CA SER A 199 0.29 27.75 -13.84
C SER A 199 0.29 27.13 -15.24
N GLY A 200 -0.64 26.23 -15.55
CA GLY A 200 -0.67 25.50 -16.83
C GLY A 200 0.40 24.41 -16.95
N ALA A 201 1.23 24.22 -15.95
CA ALA A 201 2.13 23.08 -15.91
C ALA A 201 1.32 21.81 -15.70
N SER A 202 1.54 20.80 -16.53
CA SER A 202 0.93 19.49 -16.34
C SER A 202 1.32 18.95 -14.96
N SER A 203 0.34 18.61 -14.14
CA SER A 203 0.54 17.90 -12.86
C SER A 203 1.17 16.51 -13.05
N GLY A 204 1.62 16.21 -14.23
CA GLY A 204 2.11 14.89 -14.57
C GLY A 204 0.99 13.89 -14.94
N GLY A 205 -0.27 14.28 -14.85
CA GLY A 205 -1.41 13.43 -15.08
C GLY A 205 -1.67 12.45 -13.92
N ASN A 206 -2.72 11.66 -14.03
CA ASN A 206 -2.97 10.60 -13.05
C ASN A 206 -1.98 9.46 -13.29
N ILE A 207 -1.28 9.08 -12.24
CA ILE A 207 -0.30 7.98 -12.27
C ILE A 207 -0.87 6.70 -12.89
N VAL A 208 -2.12 6.36 -12.57
CA VAL A 208 -2.76 5.11 -12.99
C VAL A 208 -3.04 5.01 -14.49
N TYR A 209 -2.87 6.09 -15.24
CA TYR A 209 -2.96 6.10 -16.71
C TYR A 209 -1.60 5.88 -17.38
N ALA A 210 -0.50 6.01 -16.64
CA ALA A 210 0.83 5.83 -17.21
C ALA A 210 1.20 4.35 -17.35
N ASN A 211 1.85 3.99 -18.45
CA ASN A 211 2.45 2.66 -18.59
C ASN A 211 3.60 2.47 -17.61
N ASP A 212 4.47 3.47 -17.50
CA ASP A 212 5.57 3.53 -16.55
C ASP A 212 5.24 4.54 -15.45
N GLN A 213 4.58 4.03 -14.41
CA GLN A 213 4.15 4.86 -13.28
C GLN A 213 5.33 5.35 -12.44
N MET A 214 6.42 4.55 -12.36
CA MET A 214 7.62 4.92 -11.63
C MET A 214 8.35 6.08 -12.30
N ALA A 215 8.62 5.98 -13.58
CA ALA A 215 9.25 7.07 -14.33
C ALA A 215 8.43 8.36 -14.23
N LYS A 216 7.11 8.25 -14.27
CA LYS A 216 6.21 9.38 -14.11
C LYS A 216 6.36 10.04 -12.74
N CYS A 217 6.45 9.25 -11.69
CA CYS A 217 6.61 9.75 -10.32
C CYS A 217 7.98 10.41 -10.10
N ILE A 218 9.05 9.83 -10.62
CA ILE A 218 10.41 10.38 -10.50
C ILE A 218 10.54 11.69 -11.26
N SER A 219 9.89 11.85 -12.40
CA SER A 219 9.98 13.05 -13.25
C SER A 219 9.23 14.28 -12.70
N ARG A 220 8.48 14.16 -11.61
CA ARG A 220 7.74 15.29 -11.03
C ARG A 220 8.68 16.40 -10.55
N ASN A 221 8.25 17.63 -10.79
CA ASN A 221 8.89 18.82 -10.25
C ASN A 221 8.35 19.16 -8.85
N LEU A 222 9.07 20.02 -8.14
CA LEU A 222 8.52 20.69 -6.96
C LEU A 222 7.34 21.57 -7.38
N ALA A 223 6.31 21.61 -6.53
CA ALA A 223 5.17 22.49 -6.73
C ALA A 223 5.54 23.95 -6.41
N ASP A 224 4.90 24.88 -7.10
CA ASP A 224 5.10 26.29 -6.86
C ASP A 224 4.47 26.71 -5.52
N GLU A 225 5.23 27.43 -4.70
CA GLU A 225 4.78 27.99 -3.44
C GLU A 225 3.63 29.00 -3.65
N GLY A 226 2.67 28.97 -2.74
CA GLY A 226 1.56 29.94 -2.73
C GLY A 226 0.47 29.69 -3.78
N VAL A 227 0.59 28.65 -4.59
CA VAL A 227 -0.43 28.30 -5.59
C VAL A 227 -1.56 27.49 -4.90
N THR A 228 -2.78 27.91 -5.17
CA THR A 228 -3.99 27.16 -4.74
C THR A 228 -4.25 26.04 -5.74
N HIS A 229 -4.36 24.82 -5.23
CA HIS A 229 -4.60 23.65 -6.07
C HIS A 229 -5.99 23.03 -5.73
N PRO A 230 -6.81 22.68 -6.72
CA PRO A 230 -8.18 22.18 -6.48
C PRO A 230 -8.23 20.88 -5.68
N TRP A 231 -7.15 20.15 -5.58
CA TRP A 231 -7.02 18.89 -4.83
C TRP A 231 -6.55 19.05 -3.38
N TYR A 232 -6.23 20.27 -2.94
CA TYR A 232 -6.09 20.57 -1.53
C TYR A 232 -7.45 20.56 -0.87
N ALA A 233 -7.51 20.11 0.36
CA ALA A 233 -8.72 19.79 1.11
C ALA A 233 -9.89 20.78 1.00
N ASN A 234 -9.73 21.96 0.42
CA ASN A 234 -10.79 22.92 0.14
C ASN A 234 -10.55 23.76 -1.13
N GLY A 235 -9.56 23.44 -1.95
CA GLY A 235 -9.24 24.28 -3.13
C GLY A 235 -8.84 25.74 -2.82
N SER A 236 -8.78 26.11 -1.55
CA SER A 236 -8.62 27.50 -1.09
C SER A 236 -7.35 27.77 -0.30
N VAL A 237 -6.58 26.72 0.05
CA VAL A 237 -5.36 26.86 0.83
C VAL A 237 -4.18 26.90 -0.12
N PRO A 238 -3.35 27.96 -0.11
CA PRO A 238 -2.13 28.01 -0.89
C PRO A 238 -1.16 26.91 -0.48
N PHE A 239 -0.48 26.32 -1.45
CA PHE A 239 0.51 25.29 -1.19
C PHE A 239 1.73 25.88 -0.46
N THR A 240 2.20 25.16 0.54
CA THR A 240 3.47 25.42 1.21
C THR A 240 4.25 24.12 1.27
N ARG A 241 5.49 24.14 0.78
CA ARG A 241 6.40 22.98 0.84
C ARG A 241 6.57 22.52 2.28
N GLY A 242 6.56 21.21 2.49
CA GLY A 242 6.60 20.62 3.82
C GLY A 242 5.23 20.44 4.50
N ASN A 243 4.16 21.02 3.93
CA ASN A 243 2.81 20.68 4.38
C ASN A 243 2.39 19.31 3.85
N PHE A 244 1.53 18.65 4.63
CA PHE A 244 0.94 17.38 4.21
C PHE A 244 0.15 17.53 2.92
N LEU A 245 0.46 16.68 1.95
CA LEU A 245 -0.26 16.54 0.70
C LEU A 245 -0.26 15.09 0.25
N TYR A 246 -1.40 14.44 0.35
CA TYR A 246 -1.52 13.03 0.00
C TYR A 246 -1.12 12.75 -1.46
N SER A 247 -0.15 11.87 -1.66
CA SER A 247 0.44 11.59 -2.97
C SER A 247 0.75 10.12 -3.17
N ASN A 248 0.15 9.50 -4.17
CA ASN A 248 0.48 8.14 -4.57
C ASN A 248 1.94 8.01 -5.03
N CYS A 249 2.44 9.04 -5.70
CA CYS A 249 3.81 9.05 -6.20
C CYS A 249 4.87 9.07 -5.09
N ASP A 250 4.59 9.69 -3.95
CA ASP A 250 5.54 9.68 -2.84
C ASP A 250 5.80 8.23 -2.39
N THR A 251 4.75 7.44 -2.28
CA THR A 251 4.90 6.02 -1.93
C THR A 251 5.48 5.19 -3.08
N MET A 252 5.12 5.51 -4.33
CA MET A 252 5.72 4.82 -5.48
C MET A 252 7.25 4.97 -5.49
N VAL A 253 7.75 6.17 -5.20
CA VAL A 253 9.19 6.46 -5.08
C VAL A 253 9.82 5.73 -3.89
N LEU A 254 9.11 5.54 -2.76
CA LEU A 254 9.63 4.71 -1.66
C LEU A 254 9.90 3.27 -2.12
N GLY A 255 9.04 2.69 -2.97
CA GLY A 255 9.27 1.39 -3.59
C GLY A 255 10.54 1.34 -4.44
N GLU A 256 10.82 2.40 -5.19
CA GLU A 256 12.06 2.52 -5.98
C GLU A 256 13.29 2.70 -5.10
N ILE A 257 13.18 3.45 -4.00
CA ILE A 257 14.27 3.58 -3.03
C ILE A 257 14.64 2.21 -2.45
N ILE A 258 13.65 1.39 -2.09
CA ILE A 258 13.87 0.02 -1.62
C ILE A 258 14.63 -0.77 -2.70
N PHE A 259 14.17 -0.72 -3.95
CA PHE A 259 14.83 -1.43 -5.05
C PHE A 259 16.28 -0.99 -5.26
N ARG A 260 16.55 0.32 -5.32
CA ARG A 260 17.90 0.85 -5.55
C ARG A 260 18.85 0.63 -4.37
N ALA A 261 18.31 0.62 -3.15
CA ALA A 261 19.10 0.36 -1.95
C ALA A 261 19.46 -1.11 -1.78
N THR A 262 18.51 -2.02 -2.06
CA THR A 262 18.65 -3.45 -1.76
C THR A 262 19.06 -4.29 -2.97
N GLY A 263 18.86 -3.80 -4.19
CA GLY A 263 18.98 -4.57 -5.43
C GLY A 263 17.84 -5.57 -5.64
N GLN A 264 16.81 -5.56 -4.78
CA GLN A 264 15.65 -6.45 -4.85
C GLN A 264 14.37 -5.62 -5.09
N ASP A 265 13.47 -6.13 -5.93
CA ASP A 265 12.17 -5.49 -6.08
C ASP A 265 11.34 -5.55 -4.78
N LEU A 266 10.34 -4.67 -4.69
CA LEU A 266 9.51 -4.51 -3.50
C LEU A 266 8.87 -5.83 -3.04
N GLN A 267 8.33 -6.63 -3.96
CA GLN A 267 7.69 -7.91 -3.63
C GLN A 267 8.70 -8.91 -3.07
N THR A 268 9.82 -9.06 -3.76
CA THR A 268 10.87 -10.01 -3.36
C THR A 268 11.44 -9.65 -1.99
N PHE A 269 11.73 -8.37 -1.76
CA PHE A 269 12.26 -7.92 -0.48
C PHE A 269 11.22 -8.06 0.65
N ALA A 270 9.96 -7.73 0.38
CA ALA A 270 8.86 -7.89 1.34
C ALA A 270 8.58 -9.36 1.67
N GLU A 271 8.59 -10.24 0.67
CA GLU A 271 8.40 -11.68 0.86
C GLU A 271 9.41 -12.25 1.84
N TYR A 272 10.68 -11.92 1.63
CA TYR A 272 11.76 -12.44 2.46
C TYR A 272 11.80 -11.82 3.86
N ASN A 273 11.61 -10.50 3.96
CA ASN A 273 11.85 -9.77 5.21
C ASN A 273 10.60 -9.51 6.05
N LEU A 274 9.39 -9.62 5.47
CA LEU A 274 8.14 -9.38 6.18
C LEU A 274 7.17 -10.55 6.04
N PHE A 275 6.73 -10.88 4.82
CA PHE A 275 5.58 -11.76 4.61
C PHE A 275 5.83 -13.17 5.15
N SER A 276 6.97 -13.78 4.79
CA SER A 276 7.35 -15.11 5.29
C SER A 276 7.53 -15.13 6.81
N LYS A 277 8.00 -14.03 7.40
CA LYS A 277 8.25 -13.95 8.85
C LYS A 277 6.96 -13.89 9.66
N ILE A 278 5.94 -13.17 9.17
CA ILE A 278 4.65 -13.04 9.85
C ILE A 278 3.58 -14.01 9.29
N GLY A 279 3.96 -14.89 8.36
CA GLY A 279 3.11 -15.94 7.82
C GLY A 279 1.90 -15.42 7.05
N ILE A 280 2.09 -14.40 6.21
CA ILE A 280 1.08 -13.89 5.29
C ILE A 280 1.44 -14.24 3.85
N GLU A 281 0.42 -14.35 3.01
CA GLU A 281 0.55 -14.49 1.58
C GLU A 281 -0.04 -13.25 0.91
N ALA A 282 0.82 -12.48 0.23
CA ALA A 282 0.42 -11.21 -0.35
C ALA A 282 1.16 -10.93 -1.66
N SER A 283 0.51 -10.26 -2.60
CA SER A 283 1.12 -9.92 -3.89
C SER A 283 0.71 -8.54 -4.36
N TRP A 284 1.70 -7.67 -4.63
CA TRP A 284 1.48 -6.39 -5.25
C TRP A 284 1.17 -6.52 -6.74
N TRP A 285 0.28 -5.66 -7.21
CA TRP A 285 0.09 -5.44 -8.63
C TRP A 285 1.25 -4.65 -9.22
N ARG A 286 1.36 -4.71 -10.54
CA ARG A 286 2.38 -3.99 -11.33
C ARG A 286 1.75 -3.00 -12.30
N ASP A 287 2.57 -2.09 -12.81
CA ASP A 287 2.25 -1.29 -14.00
C ASP A 287 2.62 -2.03 -15.31
N PHE A 288 2.49 -1.34 -16.42
CA PHE A 288 2.78 -1.86 -17.76
C PHE A 288 4.18 -1.45 -18.28
N SER A 289 5.07 -1.00 -17.40
CA SER A 289 6.41 -0.63 -17.81
C SER A 289 7.16 -1.83 -18.41
N SER A 290 7.91 -1.56 -19.46
CA SER A 290 8.93 -2.47 -20.01
C SER A 290 10.34 -2.09 -19.58
N ASN A 291 10.48 -0.97 -18.85
CA ASN A 291 11.74 -0.43 -18.37
C ASN A 291 11.94 -0.74 -16.89
N GLY A 292 13.20 -0.78 -16.45
CA GLY A 292 13.56 -0.96 -15.05
C GLY A 292 13.35 -2.39 -14.55
N GLN A 293 12.40 -2.60 -13.67
CA GLN A 293 12.07 -3.92 -13.13
C GLN A 293 11.46 -4.78 -14.23
N SER A 294 11.94 -6.00 -14.39
CA SER A 294 11.43 -6.90 -15.42
C SER A 294 9.92 -7.13 -15.21
N ASN A 295 9.14 -6.97 -16.27
CA ASN A 295 7.71 -7.21 -16.29
C ASN A 295 6.83 -6.18 -15.52
N GLY A 296 7.27 -4.94 -15.34
CA GLY A 296 6.56 -3.83 -14.72
C GLY A 296 7.04 -3.49 -13.31
N ASN A 297 6.80 -2.24 -12.89
CA ASN A 297 7.11 -1.77 -11.55
C ASN A 297 5.98 -2.17 -10.59
N TYR A 298 6.32 -2.62 -9.39
CA TYR A 298 5.33 -2.88 -8.34
C TYR A 298 4.68 -1.58 -7.87
N LEU A 299 3.37 -1.60 -7.70
CA LEU A 299 2.57 -0.45 -7.28
C LEU A 299 2.66 -0.26 -5.77
N ALA A 300 3.78 0.26 -5.29
CA ALA A 300 4.05 0.44 -3.86
C ALA A 300 2.94 1.20 -3.11
N TYR A 301 2.19 2.05 -3.81
CA TYR A 301 1.15 2.90 -3.24
C TYR A 301 -0.23 2.25 -3.13
N CYS A 302 -0.46 1.10 -3.79
CA CYS A 302 -1.76 0.42 -3.78
C CYS A 302 -1.66 -1.07 -4.08
N CYS A 303 -2.83 -1.71 -4.03
CA CYS A 303 -3.10 -2.90 -4.80
C CYS A 303 -2.21 -4.10 -4.39
N LEU A 304 -2.14 -4.33 -3.08
CA LEU A 304 -1.57 -5.51 -2.46
C LEU A 304 -2.72 -6.46 -2.10
N ASP A 305 -2.80 -7.57 -2.80
CA ASP A 305 -3.84 -8.58 -2.58
C ASP A 305 -3.44 -9.51 -1.44
N MET A 306 -4.34 -9.73 -0.50
CA MET A 306 -4.20 -10.68 0.59
C MET A 306 -5.57 -10.99 1.24
N THR A 307 -5.63 -11.97 2.12
CA THR A 307 -6.86 -12.27 2.86
C THR A 307 -7.12 -11.26 3.99
N ALA A 308 -8.35 -11.15 4.45
CA ALA A 308 -8.68 -10.30 5.60
C ALA A 308 -7.96 -10.75 6.89
N ARG A 309 -7.69 -12.05 7.03
CA ARG A 309 -6.90 -12.58 8.15
C ARG A 309 -5.43 -12.17 8.05
N ASP A 310 -4.89 -12.02 6.85
CA ASP A 310 -3.51 -11.56 6.66
C ASP A 310 -3.38 -10.05 6.91
N PHE A 311 -4.39 -9.24 6.57
CA PHE A 311 -4.48 -7.86 7.06
C PHE A 311 -4.42 -7.81 8.59
N ALA A 312 -5.14 -8.72 9.26
CA ALA A 312 -5.13 -8.77 10.73
C ALA A 312 -3.75 -9.17 11.29
N LYS A 313 -2.98 -10.06 10.64
CA LYS A 313 -1.61 -10.41 11.05
C LYS A 313 -0.67 -9.21 10.96
N PHE A 314 -0.79 -8.41 9.91
CA PHE A 314 -0.02 -7.16 9.81
C PHE A 314 -0.33 -6.21 10.97
N GLY A 315 -1.60 -5.99 11.28
CA GLY A 315 -2.01 -5.20 12.43
C GLY A 315 -1.50 -5.78 13.75
N HIS A 316 -1.55 -7.10 13.91
CA HIS A 316 -1.04 -7.77 15.11
C HIS A 316 0.49 -7.63 15.25
N MET A 317 1.25 -7.72 14.17
CA MET A 317 2.69 -7.45 14.17
C MET A 317 3.00 -6.05 14.73
N LEU A 318 2.20 -5.04 14.35
CA LEU A 318 2.34 -3.70 14.90
C LEU A 318 1.98 -3.64 16.39
N LEU A 319 0.92 -4.33 16.84
CA LEU A 319 0.59 -4.44 18.27
C LEU A 319 1.72 -5.03 19.11
N LEU A 320 2.46 -5.99 18.53
CA LEU A 320 3.66 -6.56 19.17
C LEU A 320 4.87 -5.60 19.16
N GLY A 321 4.67 -4.33 18.80
CA GLY A 321 5.74 -3.34 18.76
C GLY A 321 6.73 -3.57 17.62
N GLY A 322 6.32 -4.26 16.53
CA GLY A 322 7.22 -4.58 15.42
C GLY A 322 8.28 -5.63 15.76
N VAL A 323 8.08 -6.35 16.86
CA VAL A 323 8.88 -7.52 17.23
C VAL A 323 8.04 -8.76 16.98
N TRP A 324 8.50 -9.65 16.14
CA TRP A 324 7.80 -10.90 15.83
C TRP A 324 8.61 -12.09 16.30
N GLU A 325 7.93 -13.19 16.55
CA GLU A 325 8.45 -14.45 17.08
C GLU A 325 9.99 -14.59 17.16
N ASN A 326 10.53 -14.80 18.34
CA ASN A 326 11.97 -14.97 18.60
C ASN A 326 12.89 -13.83 18.07
N GLY A 327 12.34 -12.62 17.84
CA GLY A 327 13.10 -11.48 17.34
C GLY A 327 13.38 -11.53 15.85
N SER A 328 12.58 -12.26 15.06
CA SER A 328 12.69 -12.30 13.61
C SER A 328 12.42 -10.95 12.93
N LEU A 329 11.73 -10.02 13.61
CA LEU A 329 11.56 -8.61 13.27
C LEU A 329 12.01 -7.74 14.43
N LYS A 330 12.57 -6.56 14.14
CA LYS A 330 13.11 -5.62 15.14
C LYS A 330 12.79 -4.17 14.77
N LEU A 331 11.51 -3.86 14.66
CA LEU A 331 11.03 -2.55 14.24
C LEU A 331 10.58 -1.66 15.41
N GLY A 332 10.95 -1.98 16.65
CA GLY A 332 10.47 -1.32 17.85
C GLY A 332 10.44 0.21 17.76
N PRO A 333 11.57 0.89 17.52
CA PRO A 333 11.59 2.35 17.44
C PRO A 333 10.69 2.93 16.32
N TYR A 334 10.56 2.23 15.19
CA TYR A 334 9.72 2.66 14.09
C TYR A 334 8.23 2.51 14.43
N VAL A 335 7.86 1.40 15.05
CA VAL A 335 6.47 1.15 15.51
C VAL A 335 6.10 2.08 16.67
N ASP A 336 7.04 2.40 17.56
CA ASP A 336 6.81 3.40 18.60
C ASP A 336 6.53 4.79 18.00
N ALA A 337 7.22 5.15 16.92
CA ALA A 337 6.92 6.39 16.19
C ALA A 337 5.51 6.36 15.58
N ILE A 338 5.08 5.23 14.98
CA ILE A 338 3.72 5.06 14.45
C ILE A 338 2.69 5.18 15.58
N LYS A 339 2.89 4.49 16.69
CA LYS A 339 1.98 4.51 17.85
C LYS A 339 1.74 5.92 18.39
N ASN A 340 2.72 6.79 18.30
CA ASN A 340 2.68 8.16 18.83
C ASN A 340 2.24 9.23 17.82
N LEU A 341 1.77 8.83 16.62
CA LEU A 341 1.27 9.77 15.63
C LEU A 341 0.08 10.57 16.16
N GLN A 342 0.09 11.87 15.89
CA GLN A 342 -1.03 12.77 16.21
C GLN A 342 -1.89 13.09 14.97
N SER A 343 -1.38 12.75 13.78
CA SER A 343 -2.02 12.92 12.48
C SER A 343 -1.40 11.91 11.51
N TYR A 344 -1.54 12.12 10.21
CA TYR A 344 -0.85 11.29 9.23
C TYR A 344 0.67 11.38 9.37
N GLY A 345 1.33 10.25 9.28
CA GLY A 345 2.80 10.14 9.23
C GLY A 345 3.23 8.70 8.99
N LEU A 346 4.44 8.51 8.47
CA LEU A 346 5.01 7.19 8.18
C LEU A 346 4.05 6.27 7.39
N GLN A 347 3.22 6.86 6.51
CA GLN A 347 2.17 6.18 5.72
C GLN A 347 1.03 5.56 6.56
N PHE A 348 0.79 6.07 7.78
CA PHE A 348 -0.32 5.67 8.64
C PHE A 348 -1.20 6.87 8.97
N TRP A 349 -2.46 6.60 9.29
CA TRP A 349 -3.47 7.56 9.70
C TRP A 349 -3.77 7.43 11.18
N THR A 350 -4.23 8.52 11.78
CA THR A 350 -5.01 8.46 13.02
C THR A 350 -6.49 8.47 12.65
N LEU A 351 -7.27 7.55 13.21
CA LEU A 351 -8.70 7.46 13.00
C LEU A 351 -9.42 7.72 14.32
N CYS A 352 -10.39 8.63 14.31
CA CYS A 352 -11.22 8.87 15.49
C CYS A 352 -12.01 7.62 15.86
N SER A 353 -11.83 7.16 17.08
CA SER A 353 -12.56 6.02 17.64
C SER A 353 -13.70 6.41 18.58
N ASN A 354 -13.93 7.73 18.76
CA ASN A 354 -15.07 8.28 19.46
C ASN A 354 -15.75 9.38 18.63
N PRO A 355 -16.51 9.02 17.57
CA PRO A 355 -17.10 10.00 16.65
C PRO A 355 -18.16 10.91 17.30
N ALA A 356 -18.61 10.58 18.50
CA ALA A 356 -19.53 11.44 19.26
C ALA A 356 -18.84 12.65 19.90
N SER A 357 -17.50 12.62 20.06
CA SER A 357 -16.73 13.75 20.59
C SER A 357 -16.31 14.71 19.48
N SER A 358 -16.34 16.01 19.78
CA SER A 358 -15.89 17.07 18.88
C SER A 358 -15.22 18.20 19.68
N PRO A 359 -13.86 18.38 19.57
CA PRO A 359 -12.95 17.56 18.75
C PRO A 359 -12.85 16.12 19.25
N CYS A 360 -12.35 15.22 18.37
CA CYS A 360 -12.14 13.83 18.76
C CYS A 360 -11.14 13.70 19.90
N ASP A 361 -11.49 12.92 20.90
CA ASP A 361 -10.70 12.71 22.13
C ASP A 361 -10.03 11.33 22.21
N GLN A 362 -10.37 10.41 21.32
CA GLN A 362 -9.77 9.08 21.24
C GLN A 362 -9.45 8.70 19.80
N TYR A 363 -8.26 8.22 19.58
CA TYR A 363 -7.78 7.80 18.27
C TYR A 363 -7.21 6.40 18.30
N VAL A 364 -7.35 5.70 17.19
CA VAL A 364 -6.61 4.48 16.87
C VAL A 364 -5.72 4.74 15.67
N ILE A 365 -4.61 4.02 15.56
CA ILE A 365 -3.81 4.02 14.33
C ILE A 365 -4.54 3.21 13.27
N SER A 366 -4.55 3.71 12.05
CA SER A 366 -5.25 3.04 10.96
C SER A 366 -4.45 3.07 9.66
N THR A 367 -4.58 2.02 8.89
CA THR A 367 -4.35 2.04 7.45
C THR A 367 -5.68 2.33 6.76
N ILE A 368 -5.68 3.09 5.67
CA ILE A 368 -6.91 3.43 4.95
C ILE A 368 -6.71 3.20 3.46
N GLY A 369 -7.48 2.28 2.92
CA GLY A 369 -7.57 2.01 1.49
C GLY A 369 -8.88 2.52 0.90
N PHE A 370 -8.85 2.81 -0.41
CA PHE A 370 -10.01 3.23 -1.18
C PHE A 370 -11.16 2.23 -1.00
N ASP A 371 -12.40 2.68 -1.09
CA ASP A 371 -13.61 1.92 -0.81
C ASP A 371 -13.71 1.37 0.63
N GLY A 372 -12.78 1.72 1.52
CA GLY A 372 -12.86 1.36 2.93
C GLY A 372 -12.16 0.05 3.29
N GLN A 373 -10.97 -0.14 2.77
CA GLN A 373 -10.06 -1.18 3.24
C GLN A 373 -9.34 -0.67 4.48
N TYR A 374 -9.61 -1.23 5.65
CA TYR A 374 -9.09 -0.73 6.93
C TYR A 374 -8.38 -1.81 7.72
N ILE A 375 -7.25 -1.43 8.34
CA ILE A 375 -6.67 -2.11 9.49
C ILE A 375 -6.60 -1.06 10.60
N MET A 376 -7.42 -1.21 11.63
CA MET A 376 -7.53 -0.28 12.76
C MET A 376 -6.88 -0.92 13.99
N ILE A 377 -5.96 -0.22 14.63
CA ILE A 377 -5.08 -0.77 15.66
C ILE A 377 -5.22 0.08 16.92
N ASP A 378 -5.76 -0.53 17.97
CA ASP A 378 -5.83 0.04 19.30
C ASP A 378 -4.74 -0.57 20.19
N PHE A 379 -3.66 0.17 20.36
CA PHE A 379 -2.51 -0.26 21.17
C PHE A 379 -2.84 -0.35 22.66
N GLU A 380 -3.78 0.45 23.16
CA GLU A 380 -4.15 0.44 24.57
C GLU A 380 -4.90 -0.83 24.97
N ARG A 381 -5.77 -1.29 24.05
CA ARG A 381 -6.63 -2.45 24.28
C ARG A 381 -6.12 -3.72 23.65
N ASN A 382 -4.91 -3.72 23.06
CA ASN A 382 -4.37 -4.86 22.29
C ASN A 382 -5.39 -5.40 21.27
N LEU A 383 -5.93 -4.50 20.45
CA LEU A 383 -7.05 -4.80 19.55
C LEU A 383 -6.68 -4.45 18.10
N VAL A 384 -6.97 -5.37 17.16
CA VAL A 384 -6.96 -5.09 15.73
C VAL A 384 -8.36 -5.34 15.18
N VAL A 385 -8.85 -4.37 14.42
CA VAL A 385 -10.13 -4.46 13.73
C VAL A 385 -9.86 -4.27 12.23
N VAL A 386 -10.23 -5.27 11.44
CA VAL A 386 -10.10 -5.24 9.99
C VAL A 386 -11.47 -5.12 9.35
N ARG A 387 -11.56 -4.32 8.31
CA ARG A 387 -12.71 -4.30 7.41
C ARG A 387 -12.26 -4.25 5.98
N ALA A 388 -12.77 -5.17 5.17
CA ALA A 388 -12.63 -5.17 3.72
C ALA A 388 -13.98 -4.90 3.05
N SER A 389 -13.97 -4.01 2.08
CA SER A 389 -15.13 -3.63 1.29
C SER A 389 -15.10 -4.29 -0.09
N LEU A 390 -15.94 -3.76 -0.97
CA LEU A 390 -16.10 -4.25 -2.33
C LEU A 390 -14.77 -4.44 -3.05
N TYR A 391 -14.53 -5.66 -3.44
CA TYR A 391 -13.46 -6.02 -4.35
C TYR A 391 -13.82 -7.30 -5.10
N GLU A 392 -13.39 -7.42 -6.36
CA GLU A 392 -13.60 -8.67 -7.09
C GLU A 392 -12.89 -9.85 -6.40
N PRO A 393 -13.48 -11.05 -6.38
CA PRO A 393 -12.84 -12.21 -5.79
C PRO A 393 -11.59 -12.58 -6.59
N VAL A 394 -10.48 -12.64 -5.89
CA VAL A 394 -9.23 -13.18 -6.41
C VAL A 394 -9.08 -14.58 -5.84
N GLN A 395 -9.09 -15.60 -6.70
CA GLN A 395 -8.97 -16.98 -6.26
C GLN A 395 -7.53 -17.41 -6.03
N ASN A 396 -6.60 -16.81 -6.78
CA ASN A 396 -5.17 -17.09 -6.68
C ASN A 396 -4.40 -15.78 -6.70
N ILE A 397 -3.45 -15.62 -5.79
CA ILE A 397 -2.49 -14.51 -5.84
C ILE A 397 -1.59 -14.68 -7.05
N SER A 398 -1.43 -13.61 -7.82
CA SER A 398 -0.53 -13.56 -8.95
C SER A 398 0.26 -12.26 -8.93
N SER A 399 1.59 -12.38 -8.97
CA SER A 399 2.48 -11.23 -9.13
C SER A 399 2.40 -10.56 -10.52
N ASP A 400 1.62 -11.16 -11.43
CA ASP A 400 1.48 -10.66 -12.80
C ASP A 400 0.25 -9.77 -12.99
N ARG A 401 -0.53 -9.52 -11.93
CA ARG A 401 -1.65 -8.58 -12.01
C ARG A 401 -1.13 -7.17 -12.26
N LYS A 402 -1.71 -6.53 -13.28
CA LYS A 402 -1.30 -5.19 -13.71
C LYS A 402 -2.47 -4.23 -13.65
N MET A 403 -2.17 -2.97 -13.33
CA MET A 403 -3.15 -1.91 -13.28
C MET A 403 -2.77 -0.73 -14.17
N LYS A 404 -3.70 -0.42 -15.06
CA LYS A 404 -3.76 0.82 -15.80
C LYS A 404 -5.24 1.14 -15.99
N LEU A 405 -5.70 2.32 -15.58
CA LEU A 405 -7.14 2.62 -15.59
C LEU A 405 -7.72 2.78 -16.99
N PHE A 406 -6.93 3.29 -17.94
CA PHE A 406 -7.34 3.39 -19.33
C PHE A 406 -6.17 2.95 -20.21
N PRO A 407 -6.23 1.77 -20.81
CA PRO A 407 -5.29 1.39 -21.85
C PRO A 407 -5.46 2.30 -23.07
N ASP A 408 -4.39 2.49 -23.84
CA ASP A 408 -4.45 3.21 -25.11
C ASP A 408 -5.41 2.51 -26.10
N ASP A 409 -5.62 1.22 -25.88
CA ASP A 409 -6.61 0.39 -26.55
C ASP A 409 -7.53 -0.28 -25.50
N LEU A 410 -8.79 0.16 -25.46
CA LEU A 410 -9.83 -0.40 -24.60
C LEU A 410 -10.14 -1.88 -24.89
N SER A 411 -9.70 -2.40 -26.05
CA SER A 411 -9.85 -3.81 -26.42
C SER A 411 -8.75 -4.71 -25.86
N SER A 412 -7.74 -4.15 -25.21
CA SER A 412 -6.60 -4.90 -24.67
C SER A 412 -7.03 -5.85 -23.56
N SER A 413 -6.83 -7.15 -23.79
CA SER A 413 -7.10 -8.21 -22.81
C SER A 413 -6.21 -8.15 -21.55
N ASN A 414 -5.21 -7.27 -21.52
CA ASN A 414 -4.30 -7.06 -20.41
C ASN A 414 -4.83 -6.01 -19.44
N TRP A 415 -5.95 -5.39 -19.73
CA TRP A 415 -6.60 -4.48 -18.83
C TRP A 415 -7.28 -5.29 -17.72
N VAL A 416 -6.71 -5.25 -16.54
CA VAL A 416 -7.45 -5.62 -15.35
C VAL A 416 -8.36 -4.42 -15.07
N ALA A 417 -9.59 -4.51 -15.52
CA ALA A 417 -10.63 -3.65 -15.00
C ALA A 417 -10.58 -3.84 -13.49
N THR A 418 -9.88 -2.93 -12.83
CA THR A 418 -10.30 -2.72 -11.48
C THR A 418 -11.77 -2.47 -11.63
N VAL A 419 -12.52 -3.30 -10.95
CA VAL A 419 -13.87 -3.05 -10.67
C VAL A 419 -14.07 -1.56 -10.62
N PRO A 420 -15.22 -1.13 -11.08
CA PRO A 420 -15.72 0.23 -10.94
C PRO A 420 -15.66 0.80 -9.53
N SER A 421 -14.80 0.31 -8.75
CA SER A 421 -14.31 0.88 -7.50
C SER A 421 -13.70 2.27 -7.66
N GLY A 422 -13.47 2.72 -8.87
CA GLY A 422 -13.30 4.15 -9.15
C GLY A 422 -14.51 4.98 -8.74
N LEU A 423 -15.47 4.37 -8.11
CA LEU A 423 -16.67 5.03 -7.61
C LEU A 423 -16.47 5.87 -6.36
N GLY A 424 -15.27 5.80 -5.76
CA GLY A 424 -14.95 6.58 -4.57
C GLY A 424 -16.02 6.48 -3.51
N ALA A 425 -15.90 5.55 -2.61
CA ALA A 425 -16.92 5.12 -1.69
C ALA A 425 -18.18 4.61 -2.42
N ALA A 426 -18.50 3.37 -2.21
CA ALA A 426 -19.72 2.78 -2.75
C ALA A 426 -20.89 3.73 -2.57
N PRO A 427 -21.65 4.00 -3.64
CA PRO A 427 -22.68 5.03 -3.63
C PRO A 427 -23.62 4.86 -2.43
N ASN A 428 -23.82 5.94 -1.67
CA ASN A 428 -24.67 5.92 -0.48
C ASN A 428 -24.26 4.90 0.59
N SER A 429 -22.96 4.61 0.74
CA SER A 429 -22.51 3.72 1.82
C SER A 429 -22.94 4.26 3.19
N THR A 430 -23.53 3.38 3.98
CA THR A 430 -23.92 3.67 5.38
C THR A 430 -22.79 3.42 6.37
N PHE A 431 -21.67 2.85 5.93
CA PHE A 431 -20.57 2.45 6.78
C PHE A 431 -19.70 3.63 7.22
N SER A 432 -19.39 3.69 8.50
CA SER A 432 -18.39 4.55 9.11
C SER A 432 -17.35 3.71 9.85
N ALA A 433 -16.07 3.87 9.51
CA ALA A 433 -14.98 3.16 10.18
C ALA A 433 -14.87 3.56 11.67
N SER A 434 -15.07 4.85 11.98
CA SER A 434 -15.08 5.36 13.34
C SER A 434 -16.19 4.74 14.19
N GLU A 435 -17.41 4.63 13.64
CA GLU A 435 -18.52 3.98 14.32
C GLU A 435 -18.27 2.48 14.52
N PHE A 436 -17.74 1.82 13.50
CA PHE A 436 -17.46 0.38 13.61
C PHE A 436 -16.39 0.09 14.66
N VAL A 437 -15.26 0.79 14.63
CA VAL A 437 -14.18 0.57 15.61
C VAL A 437 -14.66 0.92 17.02
N LYS A 438 -15.46 2.00 17.17
CA LYS A 438 -16.07 2.33 18.47
C LYS A 438 -16.93 1.20 19.02
N LYS A 439 -17.84 0.66 18.20
CA LYS A 439 -18.71 -0.46 18.63
C LYS A 439 -17.91 -1.69 19.03
N VAL A 440 -16.78 -1.96 18.35
CA VAL A 440 -15.89 -3.05 18.76
C VAL A 440 -15.18 -2.72 20.07
N ILE A 441 -14.70 -1.48 20.26
CA ILE A 441 -14.09 -1.02 21.52
C ILE A 441 -15.09 -1.13 22.68
N ASP A 442 -16.32 -0.73 22.47
CA ASP A 442 -17.40 -0.80 23.48
C ASP A 442 -17.69 -2.26 23.95
N SER A 443 -17.23 -3.26 23.21
CA SER A 443 -17.33 -4.66 23.61
C SER A 443 -16.23 -5.11 24.57
N VAL A 444 -15.18 -4.32 24.76
CA VAL A 444 -14.09 -4.61 25.71
C VAL A 444 -14.52 -4.19 27.09
N ASN A 445 -14.51 -5.13 28.05
CA ASN A 445 -14.94 -4.94 29.43
C ASN A 445 -13.90 -4.17 30.27
#